data_fbc7fb13bb6cb65db79cf3f4277cfa52
#
_entry.id   fbc7fb13bb6cb65db79cf3f4277cfa52
#
_cell.length_a   1.000
_cell.length_b   1.000
_cell.length_c   1.000
_cell.angle_alpha   90.00
_cell.angle_beta   90.00
_cell.angle_gamma   90.00
#
_symmetry.space_group_name_H-M   'P 1'
#
loop_
_entity.id
_entity.type
_entity.pdbx_description
1 polymer ?
#
loop_
_entity_poly.entity_id
_entity_poly.type
_entity_poly.pdbx_seq_one_letter_code
_entity_poly.pdbx_strand_id
1 'polypeptide(L)'
;MHSPLPQLSFVLLLLVSSVAAQQNFKIGKIEFEGLNRLPAEDVIATTGLKPGAAFSLDALDAAAQRLMDSGNFKNVAYRTRATKDQITITFQVEEVKGLSSSSPVIFDNFIWFTDTELIAAVKRDLPSFDGTAPDSGDTTERIIKALQRFLHEQKIEATVTHMVSQDAVGSASQEHVFSVNGVPMPVCTMHFPGAKNIPEAKLVESSKELKDGEYSRKFVSLFAEKNLIPLYREVGQLKAAFSPPLSKPEATATCKNGVEITLPVDEGLIYKWNKAEWTGNTALTAEELDALLGMRAGQPANGVKVDHASNDIRKAYGRKGYLLVRVKSAPEFDEQAQSVVFKMSVVEGPQFRMGRLITKGFSEAETSQLNAKWEMKPGDIFDDGYWMEFSKKHIGEILRNTMMQRAAEGKPAPKLKVDSKIDRQAQTVDLIVELG
;
A
#
# COMPACT_ATOMS: atom_id res chain seq x y z
N MET A 1 -76.38 64.85 11.64
CA MET A 1 -75.38 64.21 12.49
C MET A 1 -74.07 64.25 11.73
N HIS A 2 -73.18 65.14 12.18
CA HIS A 2 -71.98 65.55 11.50
C HIS A 2 -70.80 64.72 11.92
N SER A 3 -70.09 64.20 10.96
CA SER A 3 -68.76 63.65 11.19
C SER A 3 -67.75 64.61 10.54
N PRO A 4 -66.69 64.98 11.23
CA PRO A 4 -65.65 65.81 10.60
C PRO A 4 -64.55 64.89 10.03
N LEU A 5 -64.06 65.25 8.85
CA LEU A 5 -62.89 64.70 8.19
C LEU A 5 -61.59 65.07 8.96
N PRO A 6 -60.61 64.22 9.05
CA PRO A 6 -59.29 64.64 9.51
C PRO A 6 -58.41 65.11 8.35
N GLN A 7 -57.71 66.20 8.61
CA GLN A 7 -56.74 66.86 7.76
C GLN A 7 -55.50 65.92 7.55
N LEU A 8 -55.15 65.72 6.29
CA LEU A 8 -53.88 65.05 5.89
C LEU A 8 -52.75 66.09 5.96
N SER A 9 -51.87 65.97 6.97
CA SER A 9 -50.63 66.70 7.01
C SER A 9 -49.59 65.95 6.15
N PHE A 10 -49.20 66.59 5.05
CA PHE A 10 -48.17 66.14 4.15
C PHE A 10 -46.80 66.41 4.81
N VAL A 11 -46.15 65.34 5.37
CA VAL A 11 -44.76 65.42 5.83
C VAL A 11 -43.89 65.13 4.63
N LEU A 12 -43.22 66.13 4.11
CA LEU A 12 -42.21 66.00 3.04
C LEU A 12 -40.93 65.36 3.64
N LEU A 13 -40.75 64.05 3.46
CA LEU A 13 -39.58 63.37 3.87
C LEU A 13 -38.47 63.61 2.82
N LEU A 14 -37.51 64.49 3.13
CA LEU A 14 -36.29 64.69 2.39
C LEU A 14 -35.41 63.44 2.55
N LEU A 15 -35.44 62.55 1.56
CA LEU A 15 -34.48 61.48 1.42
C LEU A 15 -33.12 62.11 1.09
N VAL A 16 -32.28 62.27 2.10
CA VAL A 16 -30.86 62.53 1.92
C VAL A 16 -30.22 61.19 1.50
N SER A 17 -30.07 61.01 0.20
CA SER A 17 -29.23 59.91 -0.34
C SER A 17 -27.79 60.20 0.06
N SER A 18 -27.37 59.65 1.17
CA SER A 18 -25.94 59.55 1.47
C SER A 18 -25.30 58.63 0.43
N VAL A 19 -24.72 59.20 -0.62
CA VAL A 19 -23.74 58.50 -1.45
C VAL A 19 -22.56 58.22 -0.54
N ALA A 20 -22.56 57.01 0.08
CA ALA A 20 -21.40 56.48 0.73
C ALA A 20 -20.34 56.35 -0.38
N ALA A 21 -19.33 57.22 -0.37
CA ALA A 21 -18.17 57.09 -1.20
C ALA A 21 -17.59 55.69 -0.90
N GLN A 22 -17.71 54.75 -1.83
CA GLN A 22 -17.09 53.44 -1.76
C GLN A 22 -15.60 53.71 -1.75
N GLN A 23 -14.97 53.70 -0.57
CA GLN A 23 -13.52 53.75 -0.47
C GLN A 23 -12.96 52.50 -1.17
N ASN A 24 -12.36 52.71 -2.35
CA ASN A 24 -11.70 51.66 -3.11
C ASN A 24 -10.36 51.33 -2.44
N PHE A 25 -10.40 50.46 -1.42
CA PHE A 25 -9.21 49.95 -0.76
C PHE A 25 -8.46 49.03 -1.71
N LYS A 26 -7.13 49.09 -1.64
CA LYS A 26 -6.23 48.12 -2.28
C LYS A 26 -5.72 47.11 -1.25
N ILE A 27 -5.46 45.88 -1.69
CA ILE A 27 -4.80 44.89 -0.87
C ILE A 27 -3.36 45.36 -0.64
N GLY A 28 -3.02 45.67 0.61
CA GLY A 28 -1.65 46.05 1.00
C GLY A 28 -0.78 44.85 1.30
N LYS A 29 -1.09 44.15 2.36
CA LYS A 29 -0.32 42.98 2.82
C LYS A 29 -1.22 41.78 3.09
N ILE A 30 -0.72 40.60 2.79
CA ILE A 30 -1.37 39.31 3.13
C ILE A 30 -0.46 38.59 4.11
N GLU A 31 -1.01 38.28 5.27
CA GLU A 31 -0.30 37.64 6.38
C GLU A 31 -1.04 36.37 6.81
N PHE A 32 -0.30 35.43 7.39
CA PHE A 32 -0.85 34.21 7.94
C PHE A 32 -0.44 34.03 9.41
N GLU A 33 -1.38 33.56 10.22
CA GLU A 33 -1.15 33.07 11.57
C GLU A 33 -1.49 31.58 11.60
N GLY A 34 -0.60 30.74 12.14
CA GLY A 34 -0.83 29.31 12.27
C GLY A 34 -0.22 28.45 11.15
N LEU A 35 0.53 29.05 10.20
CA LEU A 35 1.36 28.29 9.27
C LEU A 35 2.58 27.70 10.00
N ASN A 36 2.84 26.41 9.76
CA ASN A 36 3.99 25.71 10.33
C ASN A 36 4.81 24.96 9.28
N ARG A 37 4.16 24.31 8.33
CA ARG A 37 4.76 23.44 7.31
C ARG A 37 4.83 24.10 5.94
N LEU A 38 3.76 24.77 5.54
CA LEU A 38 3.64 25.34 4.20
C LEU A 38 4.33 26.72 4.09
N PRO A 39 5.09 26.98 3.01
CA PRO A 39 5.66 28.30 2.74
C PRO A 39 4.55 29.34 2.54
N ALA A 40 4.67 30.50 3.18
CA ALA A 40 3.66 31.56 3.09
C ALA A 40 3.43 32.04 1.65
N GLU A 41 4.46 32.08 0.81
CA GLU A 41 4.36 32.51 -0.58
C GLU A 41 3.46 31.58 -1.41
N ASP A 42 3.57 30.25 -1.22
CA ASP A 42 2.75 29.25 -1.90
C ASP A 42 1.30 29.34 -1.45
N VAL A 43 1.08 29.60 -0.15
CA VAL A 43 -0.27 29.79 0.40
C VAL A 43 -0.90 31.09 -0.11
N ILE A 44 -0.15 32.19 -0.22
CA ILE A 44 -0.59 33.44 -0.86
C ILE A 44 -1.04 33.15 -2.30
N ALA A 45 -0.21 32.44 -3.07
CA ALA A 45 -0.56 32.09 -4.45
C ALA A 45 -1.86 31.28 -4.54
N THR A 46 -2.10 30.35 -3.60
CA THR A 46 -3.35 29.57 -3.50
C THR A 46 -4.57 30.46 -3.24
N THR A 47 -4.43 31.57 -2.50
CA THR A 47 -5.55 32.52 -2.29
C THR A 47 -6.01 33.18 -3.58
N GLY A 48 -5.13 33.30 -4.59
CA GLY A 48 -5.38 34.07 -5.80
C GLY A 48 -5.43 35.59 -5.59
N LEU A 49 -5.20 36.07 -4.36
CA LEU A 49 -5.12 37.50 -4.04
C LEU A 49 -3.73 38.04 -4.39
N LYS A 50 -3.70 39.29 -4.83
CA LYS A 50 -2.43 39.97 -5.16
C LYS A 50 -2.33 41.30 -4.43
N PRO A 51 -1.20 41.59 -3.76
CA PRO A 51 -0.94 42.95 -3.26
C PRO A 51 -1.10 44.00 -4.38
N GLY A 52 -1.71 45.15 -4.06
CA GLY A 52 -2.00 46.18 -5.03
C GLY A 52 -3.34 46.06 -5.77
N ALA A 53 -3.96 44.87 -5.78
CA ALA A 53 -5.28 44.68 -6.39
C ALA A 53 -6.38 45.36 -5.57
N ALA A 54 -7.52 45.67 -6.23
CA ALA A 54 -8.71 46.20 -5.53
C ALA A 54 -9.22 45.15 -4.51
N PHE A 55 -9.53 45.62 -3.32
CA PHE A 55 -10.12 44.79 -2.28
C PHE A 55 -11.62 44.60 -2.51
N SER A 56 -12.11 43.37 -2.37
CA SER A 56 -13.53 43.06 -2.23
C SER A 56 -13.74 41.94 -1.22
N LEU A 57 -14.84 41.93 -0.52
CA LEU A 57 -15.20 40.85 0.41
C LEU A 57 -15.43 39.54 -0.31
N ASP A 58 -16.09 39.58 -1.48
CA ASP A 58 -16.33 38.36 -2.29
C ASP A 58 -15.01 37.69 -2.72
N ALA A 59 -14.00 38.51 -3.10
CA ALA A 59 -12.67 37.96 -3.44
C ALA A 59 -11.97 37.37 -2.21
N LEU A 60 -12.19 37.94 -1.02
CA LEU A 60 -11.62 37.45 0.24
C LEU A 60 -12.30 36.16 0.69
N ASP A 61 -13.63 36.07 0.60
CA ASP A 61 -14.40 34.86 0.91
C ASP A 61 -14.01 33.72 -0.07
N ALA A 62 -13.91 34.04 -1.36
CA ALA A 62 -13.44 33.09 -2.35
C ALA A 62 -11.99 32.62 -2.10
N ALA A 63 -11.12 33.48 -1.56
CA ALA A 63 -9.76 33.13 -1.17
C ALA A 63 -9.75 32.21 0.04
N ALA A 64 -10.57 32.49 1.07
CA ALA A 64 -10.71 31.61 2.23
C ALA A 64 -11.25 30.22 1.81
N GLN A 65 -12.25 30.21 0.91
CA GLN A 65 -12.79 28.96 0.38
C GLN A 65 -11.74 28.17 -0.40
N ARG A 66 -10.92 28.80 -1.26
CA ARG A 66 -9.81 28.12 -1.97
C ARG A 66 -8.78 27.51 -1.02
N LEU A 67 -8.51 28.17 0.11
CA LEU A 67 -7.64 27.61 1.14
C LEU A 67 -8.28 26.37 1.78
N MET A 68 -9.57 26.40 2.11
CA MET A 68 -10.29 25.23 2.64
C MET A 68 -10.34 24.10 1.62
N ASP A 69 -10.69 24.38 0.37
CA ASP A 69 -10.80 23.41 -0.71
C ASP A 69 -9.45 22.74 -1.03
N SER A 70 -8.33 23.40 -0.70
CA SER A 70 -7.00 22.80 -0.86
C SER A 70 -6.79 21.55 -0.01
N GLY A 71 -7.62 21.31 1.02
CA GLY A 71 -7.47 20.21 1.96
C GLY A 71 -6.28 20.32 2.92
N ASN A 72 -5.47 21.37 2.79
CA ASN A 72 -4.29 21.59 3.64
C ASN A 72 -4.65 22.20 5.02
N PHE A 73 -5.85 22.74 5.15
CA PHE A 73 -6.30 23.44 6.35
C PHE A 73 -7.58 22.84 6.91
N LYS A 74 -7.58 22.63 8.21
CA LYS A 74 -8.75 22.17 8.98
C LYS A 74 -9.71 23.31 9.25
N ASN A 75 -9.16 24.52 9.40
CA ASN A 75 -9.93 25.74 9.63
C ASN A 75 -9.21 26.94 8.99
N VAL A 76 -10.01 27.82 8.38
CA VAL A 76 -9.54 29.09 7.80
C VAL A 76 -10.48 30.19 8.25
N ALA A 77 -9.97 31.15 8.97
CA ALA A 77 -10.64 32.41 9.29
C ALA A 77 -9.78 33.57 8.80
N TYR A 78 -10.35 34.75 8.70
CA TYR A 78 -9.58 35.93 8.34
C TYR A 78 -10.03 37.17 9.13
N ARG A 79 -9.12 38.12 9.23
CA ARG A 79 -9.40 39.47 9.70
C ARG A 79 -8.75 40.49 8.79
N THR A 80 -9.33 41.67 8.73
CA THR A 80 -8.84 42.79 7.91
C THR A 80 -8.55 44.01 8.77
N ARG A 81 -7.51 44.76 8.41
CA ARG A 81 -7.18 46.04 9.03
C ARG A 81 -6.95 47.08 7.93
N ALA A 82 -7.79 48.11 7.91
CA ALA A 82 -7.62 49.25 7.01
C ALA A 82 -6.58 50.24 7.54
N THR A 83 -5.70 50.71 6.66
CA THR A 83 -4.72 51.76 6.93
C THR A 83 -4.64 52.67 5.72
N LYS A 84 -5.17 53.91 5.83
CA LYS A 84 -5.34 54.86 4.71
C LYS A 84 -6.17 54.23 3.58
N ASP A 85 -5.53 53.95 2.44
CA ASP A 85 -6.10 53.39 1.22
C ASP A 85 -5.81 51.88 1.02
N GLN A 86 -5.15 51.26 2.01
CA GLN A 86 -4.76 49.85 1.94
C GLN A 86 -5.42 49.00 3.03
N ILE A 87 -5.65 47.75 2.70
CA ILE A 87 -6.10 46.73 3.65
C ILE A 87 -5.03 45.65 3.83
N THR A 88 -4.63 45.41 5.06
CA THR A 88 -3.90 44.22 5.47
C THR A 88 -4.91 43.12 5.75
N ILE A 89 -4.71 41.95 5.13
CA ILE A 89 -5.50 40.74 5.32
C ILE A 89 -4.64 39.78 6.14
N THR A 90 -5.15 39.30 7.26
CA THR A 90 -4.51 38.25 8.06
C THR A 90 -5.39 37.00 8.07
N PHE A 91 -4.95 35.94 7.42
CA PHE A 91 -5.61 34.64 7.52
C PHE A 91 -5.13 33.94 8.80
N GLN A 92 -6.09 33.46 9.58
CA GLN A 92 -5.84 32.56 10.72
C GLN A 92 -6.16 31.15 10.26
N VAL A 93 -5.13 30.32 10.17
CA VAL A 93 -5.24 28.97 9.61
C VAL A 93 -4.81 27.92 10.62
N GLU A 94 -5.49 26.78 10.58
CA GLU A 94 -5.07 25.58 11.28
C GLU A 94 -4.73 24.54 10.23
N GLU A 95 -3.41 24.29 10.05
CA GLU A 95 -2.97 23.24 9.15
C GLU A 95 -3.45 21.87 9.64
N VAL A 96 -3.82 21.01 8.69
CA VAL A 96 -4.13 19.61 8.99
C VAL A 96 -2.91 18.96 9.61
N LYS A 97 -3.02 18.50 10.87
CA LYS A 97 -1.90 17.94 11.63
C LYS A 97 -1.67 16.49 11.28
N GLY A 98 -0.42 16.16 10.99
CA GLY A 98 0.10 14.81 10.96
C GLY A 98 0.23 14.21 9.56
N LEU A 99 1.22 13.35 9.40
CA LEU A 99 1.44 12.47 8.24
C LEU A 99 0.23 11.56 7.92
N SER A 100 -0.72 11.43 8.87
CA SER A 100 -1.93 10.61 8.73
C SER A 100 -3.05 11.23 7.89
N SER A 101 -2.90 12.47 7.46
CA SER A 101 -3.92 13.18 6.67
C SER A 101 -3.42 13.66 5.31
N SER A 102 -2.18 13.35 4.97
CA SER A 102 -1.55 13.66 3.69
C SER A 102 -0.70 12.48 3.27
N SER A 103 -0.93 11.97 2.07
CA SER A 103 -0.24 10.79 1.54
C SER A 103 0.63 11.16 0.34
N PRO A 104 1.76 10.46 0.11
CA PRO A 104 2.61 10.69 -1.06
C PRO A 104 1.85 10.58 -2.38
N VAL A 105 2.23 11.43 -3.34
CA VAL A 105 1.75 11.37 -4.73
C VAL A 105 2.75 10.61 -5.56
N ILE A 106 2.27 9.57 -6.26
CA ILE A 106 3.03 8.73 -7.17
C ILE A 106 2.50 8.94 -8.59
N PHE A 107 3.38 9.30 -9.52
CA PHE A 107 3.10 9.34 -10.95
C PHE A 107 3.53 8.00 -11.56
N ASP A 108 2.56 7.12 -11.84
CA ASP A 108 2.86 5.72 -12.13
C ASP A 108 3.44 5.51 -13.53
N ASN A 109 2.73 5.91 -14.58
CA ASN A 109 3.10 5.59 -15.96
C ASN A 109 3.24 6.80 -16.90
N PHE A 110 3.70 7.92 -16.39
CA PHE A 110 3.97 9.14 -17.17
C PHE A 110 5.33 9.03 -17.88
N ILE A 111 5.48 8.11 -18.82
CA ILE A 111 6.75 7.71 -19.44
C ILE A 111 7.49 8.82 -20.20
N TRP A 112 6.82 9.91 -20.54
CA TRP A 112 7.40 11.04 -21.30
C TRP A 112 8.06 12.08 -20.42
N PHE A 113 7.84 12.06 -19.09
CA PHE A 113 8.20 13.13 -18.18
C PHE A 113 8.83 12.58 -16.91
N THR A 114 9.72 13.38 -16.36
CA THR A 114 10.28 13.15 -15.00
C THR A 114 9.29 13.60 -13.93
N ASP A 115 9.40 13.06 -12.73
CA ASP A 115 8.59 13.49 -11.59
C ASP A 115 8.75 14.99 -11.29
N THR A 116 9.95 15.55 -11.53
CA THR A 116 10.21 16.99 -11.38
C THR A 116 9.38 17.83 -12.34
N GLU A 117 9.26 17.41 -13.60
CA GLU A 117 8.45 18.12 -14.61
C GLU A 117 6.94 18.01 -14.25
N LEU A 118 6.49 16.84 -13.80
CA LEU A 118 5.11 16.63 -13.37
C LEU A 118 4.77 17.46 -12.13
N ILE A 119 5.65 17.48 -11.13
CA ILE A 119 5.49 18.35 -9.95
C ILE A 119 5.44 19.83 -10.37
N ALA A 120 6.30 20.26 -11.27
CA ALA A 120 6.28 21.64 -11.78
C ALA A 120 4.98 21.95 -12.53
N ALA A 121 4.43 21.00 -13.30
CA ALA A 121 3.15 21.14 -13.97
C ALA A 121 1.99 21.28 -12.98
N VAL A 122 1.98 20.46 -11.93
CA VAL A 122 0.95 20.55 -10.86
C VAL A 122 1.08 21.87 -10.10
N LYS A 123 2.29 22.33 -9.78
CA LYS A 123 2.52 23.60 -9.07
C LYS A 123 2.00 24.85 -9.81
N ARG A 124 1.79 24.80 -11.12
CA ARG A 124 1.16 25.92 -11.86
C ARG A 124 -0.26 26.21 -11.36
N ASP A 125 -1.01 25.17 -10.92
CA ASP A 125 -2.39 25.28 -10.40
C ASP A 125 -2.48 25.13 -8.89
N LEU A 126 -1.52 24.45 -8.30
CA LEU A 126 -1.40 24.17 -6.88
C LEU A 126 -0.02 24.57 -6.37
N PRO A 127 0.24 25.88 -6.17
CA PRO A 127 1.58 26.36 -5.80
C PRO A 127 2.13 25.74 -4.52
N SER A 128 1.26 25.37 -3.57
CA SER A 128 1.62 24.70 -2.31
C SER A 128 1.88 23.19 -2.44
N PHE A 129 1.80 22.63 -3.64
CA PHE A 129 2.02 21.20 -3.85
C PHE A 129 3.48 20.81 -3.54
N ASP A 130 3.68 19.91 -2.59
CA ASP A 130 4.99 19.45 -2.12
C ASP A 130 5.31 17.99 -2.49
N GLY A 131 4.48 17.36 -3.32
CA GLY A 131 4.58 15.92 -3.66
C GLY A 131 3.69 15.05 -2.79
N THR A 132 2.88 15.67 -1.92
CA THR A 132 1.86 14.98 -1.12
C THR A 132 0.46 15.54 -1.44
N ALA A 133 -0.58 14.76 -1.17
CA ALA A 133 -1.95 15.22 -1.27
C ALA A 133 -2.72 14.84 0.01
N PRO A 134 -3.60 15.73 0.49
CA PRO A 134 -4.51 15.40 1.59
C PRO A 134 -5.45 14.25 1.21
N ASP A 135 -5.79 13.40 2.18
CA ASP A 135 -6.72 12.28 2.00
C ASP A 135 -8.18 12.75 1.84
N SER A 136 -8.44 14.06 1.98
CA SER A 136 -9.75 14.68 1.84
C SER A 136 -9.65 16.04 1.12
N GLY A 137 -10.78 16.54 0.62
CA GLY A 137 -10.84 17.78 -0.17
C GLY A 137 -10.76 17.52 -1.68
N ASP A 138 -10.57 18.58 -2.47
CA ASP A 138 -10.56 18.55 -3.94
C ASP A 138 -9.16 18.48 -4.57
N THR A 139 -8.12 18.38 -3.74
CA THR A 139 -6.71 18.45 -4.19
C THR A 139 -6.40 17.38 -5.25
N THR A 140 -6.88 16.16 -5.07
CA THR A 140 -6.65 15.08 -6.04
C THR A 140 -7.31 15.37 -7.39
N GLU A 141 -8.53 15.93 -7.41
CA GLU A 141 -9.19 16.35 -8.64
C GLU A 141 -8.45 17.50 -9.34
N ARG A 142 -7.92 18.45 -8.57
CA ARG A 142 -7.10 19.54 -9.11
C ARG A 142 -5.80 19.05 -9.69
N ILE A 143 -5.15 18.06 -9.06
CA ILE A 143 -3.96 17.39 -9.61
C ILE A 143 -4.32 16.70 -10.93
N ILE A 144 -5.43 15.94 -11.01
CA ILE A 144 -5.89 15.33 -12.25
C ILE A 144 -6.04 16.38 -13.35
N LYS A 145 -6.74 17.49 -13.08
CA LYS A 145 -6.96 18.56 -14.05
C LYS A 145 -5.67 19.21 -14.51
N ALA A 146 -4.72 19.45 -13.59
CA ALA A 146 -3.41 20.01 -13.92
C ALA A 146 -2.60 19.08 -14.82
N LEU A 147 -2.54 17.79 -14.49
CA LEU A 147 -1.83 16.77 -15.28
C LEU A 147 -2.53 16.55 -16.64
N GLN A 148 -3.85 16.50 -16.68
CA GLN A 148 -4.63 16.36 -17.91
C GLN A 148 -4.35 17.52 -18.88
N ARG A 149 -4.34 18.76 -18.36
CA ARG A 149 -4.00 19.94 -19.16
C ARG A 149 -2.56 19.87 -19.64
N PHE A 150 -1.62 19.47 -18.78
CA PHE A 150 -0.21 19.32 -19.15
C PHE A 150 -0.01 18.30 -20.28
N LEU A 151 -0.66 17.13 -20.22
CA LEU A 151 -0.64 16.13 -21.28
C LEU A 151 -1.18 16.69 -22.60
N HIS A 152 -2.29 17.43 -22.57
CA HIS A 152 -2.88 18.05 -23.74
C HIS A 152 -1.95 19.14 -24.35
N GLU A 153 -1.29 19.97 -23.52
CA GLU A 153 -0.27 20.93 -23.97
C GLU A 153 0.88 20.24 -24.69
N GLN A 154 1.23 19.02 -24.29
CA GLN A 154 2.27 18.18 -24.91
C GLN A 154 1.74 17.32 -26.07
N LYS A 155 0.46 17.50 -26.48
CA LYS A 155 -0.21 16.77 -27.57
C LYS A 155 -0.31 15.26 -27.32
N ILE A 156 -0.45 14.87 -26.05
CA ILE A 156 -0.68 13.49 -25.61
C ILE A 156 -2.18 13.35 -25.32
N GLU A 157 -2.89 12.64 -26.21
CA GLU A 157 -4.32 12.38 -26.09
C GLU A 157 -4.55 11.19 -25.16
N ALA A 158 -4.61 11.48 -23.87
CA ALA A 158 -4.77 10.48 -22.82
C ALA A 158 -5.63 11.02 -21.68
N THR A 159 -6.12 10.16 -20.80
CA THR A 159 -6.85 10.55 -19.59
C THR A 159 -6.04 10.25 -18.35
N VAL A 160 -6.13 11.11 -17.35
CA VAL A 160 -5.49 10.90 -16.05
C VAL A 160 -6.52 10.33 -15.09
N THR A 161 -6.16 9.26 -14.41
CA THR A 161 -6.97 8.65 -13.34
C THR A 161 -6.18 8.65 -12.03
N HIS A 162 -6.92 8.53 -10.93
CA HIS A 162 -6.38 8.49 -9.58
C HIS A 162 -6.93 7.29 -8.83
N MET A 163 -6.09 6.66 -8.03
CA MET A 163 -6.48 5.63 -7.07
C MET A 163 -5.66 5.78 -5.78
N VAL A 164 -6.23 5.34 -4.68
CA VAL A 164 -5.50 5.20 -3.41
C VAL A 164 -4.95 3.77 -3.33
N SER A 165 -3.69 3.65 -3.02
CA SER A 165 -3.01 2.36 -2.86
C SER A 165 -2.29 2.31 -1.51
N GLN A 166 -2.01 1.12 -1.02
CA GLN A 166 -1.10 0.93 0.10
C GLN A 166 0.33 0.80 -0.41
N ASP A 167 1.28 1.37 0.32
CA ASP A 167 2.71 1.28 0.01
C ASP A 167 3.19 -0.19 0.00
N ALA A 168 2.83 -0.94 1.05
CA ALA A 168 3.09 -2.37 1.15
C ALA A 168 1.91 -3.10 1.77
N VAL A 169 1.83 -4.41 1.54
CA VAL A 169 0.80 -5.26 2.14
C VAL A 169 0.90 -5.22 3.67
N GLY A 170 -0.15 -4.70 4.31
CA GLY A 170 -0.21 -4.51 5.77
C GLY A 170 0.40 -3.20 6.28
N SER A 171 0.88 -2.32 5.39
CA SER A 171 1.27 -0.95 5.74
C SER A 171 0.04 -0.11 6.07
N ALA A 172 0.17 0.77 7.08
CA ALA A 172 -0.81 1.81 7.34
C ALA A 172 -0.60 3.04 6.42
N SER A 173 0.50 3.07 5.66
CA SER A 173 0.82 4.14 4.73
C SER A 173 0.01 3.99 3.45
N GLN A 174 -0.67 5.06 3.07
CA GLN A 174 -1.42 5.16 1.81
C GLN A 174 -0.65 6.04 0.83
N GLU A 175 -0.93 5.86 -0.46
CA GLU A 175 -0.35 6.64 -1.56
C GLU A 175 -1.46 7.05 -2.52
N HIS A 176 -1.38 8.27 -3.03
CA HIS A 176 -2.20 8.73 -4.15
C HIS A 176 -1.48 8.41 -5.47
N VAL A 177 -1.96 7.41 -6.19
CA VAL A 177 -1.38 6.98 -7.47
C VAL A 177 -2.15 7.61 -8.62
N PHE A 178 -1.44 8.39 -9.44
CA PHE A 178 -1.97 8.99 -10.66
C PHE A 178 -1.42 8.23 -11.86
N SER A 179 -2.31 7.86 -12.79
CA SER A 179 -1.97 7.03 -13.95
C SER A 179 -2.57 7.61 -15.22
N VAL A 180 -1.89 7.39 -16.33
CA VAL A 180 -2.35 7.73 -17.69
C VAL A 180 -3.08 6.53 -18.30
N ASN A 181 -4.24 6.77 -18.89
CA ASN A 181 -5.03 5.79 -19.61
C ASN A 181 -5.37 6.24 -21.02
N GLY A 182 -5.67 5.29 -21.89
CA GLY A 182 -6.05 5.55 -23.30
C GLY A 182 -4.88 5.53 -24.28
N VAL A 183 -3.64 5.39 -23.77
CA VAL A 183 -2.45 5.19 -24.60
C VAL A 183 -1.84 3.85 -24.23
N PRO A 184 -1.72 2.89 -25.17
CA PRO A 184 -1.01 1.64 -24.92
C PRO A 184 0.47 1.89 -24.63
N MET A 185 1.00 1.25 -23.58
CA MET A 185 2.39 1.39 -23.15
C MET A 185 3.00 0.00 -22.85
N PRO A 186 3.06 -0.91 -23.85
CA PRO A 186 3.62 -2.23 -23.65
C PRO A 186 5.12 -2.16 -23.31
N VAL A 187 5.53 -2.94 -22.32
CA VAL A 187 6.94 -3.08 -21.96
C VAL A 187 7.67 -3.85 -23.06
N CYS A 188 8.67 -3.23 -23.69
CA CYS A 188 9.40 -3.84 -24.80
C CYS A 188 10.80 -4.27 -24.40
N THR A 189 11.56 -3.39 -23.76
CA THR A 189 12.96 -3.62 -23.41
C THR A 189 13.17 -3.32 -21.93
N MET A 190 14.02 -4.12 -21.29
CA MET A 190 14.43 -3.92 -19.91
C MET A 190 15.94 -3.97 -19.78
N HIS A 191 16.50 -3.01 -19.03
CA HIS A 191 17.91 -2.91 -18.70
C HIS A 191 18.13 -2.87 -17.20
N PHE A 192 19.21 -3.53 -16.76
CA PHE A 192 19.54 -3.66 -15.35
C PHE A 192 20.99 -3.16 -15.07
N PRO A 193 21.22 -1.85 -15.15
CA PRO A 193 22.55 -1.30 -14.85
C PRO A 193 22.92 -1.59 -13.39
N GLY A 194 24.19 -1.97 -13.17
CA GLY A 194 24.70 -2.40 -11.87
C GLY A 194 24.71 -3.90 -11.67
N ALA A 195 23.99 -4.68 -12.49
CA ALA A 195 24.02 -6.14 -12.45
C ALA A 195 25.40 -6.68 -12.84
N LYS A 196 26.00 -7.48 -11.96
CA LYS A 196 27.33 -8.08 -12.12
C LYS A 196 27.34 -9.55 -11.73
N ASN A 197 26.86 -9.87 -10.52
CA ASN A 197 26.85 -11.25 -9.99
C ASN A 197 25.68 -12.06 -10.57
N ILE A 198 24.54 -11.40 -10.80
CA ILE A 198 23.45 -11.98 -11.58
C ILE A 198 23.54 -11.40 -12.99
N PRO A 199 23.81 -12.21 -14.04
CA PRO A 199 23.88 -11.70 -15.40
C PRO A 199 22.59 -11.02 -15.85
N GLU A 200 22.69 -9.89 -16.55
CA GLU A 200 21.53 -9.15 -17.06
C GLU A 200 20.58 -10.05 -17.87
N ALA A 201 21.12 -10.94 -18.69
CA ALA A 201 20.31 -11.90 -19.46
C ALA A 201 19.40 -12.77 -18.58
N LYS A 202 19.87 -13.14 -17.36
CA LYS A 202 19.04 -13.88 -16.40
C LYS A 202 17.95 -13.01 -15.80
N LEU A 203 18.24 -11.73 -15.53
CA LEU A 203 17.23 -10.78 -15.04
C LEU A 203 16.16 -10.51 -16.10
N VAL A 204 16.58 -10.32 -17.36
CA VAL A 204 15.64 -10.16 -18.50
C VAL A 204 14.75 -11.39 -18.64
N GLU A 205 15.32 -12.60 -18.61
CA GLU A 205 14.52 -13.85 -18.70
C GLU A 205 13.55 -13.99 -17.51
N SER A 206 14.01 -13.64 -16.30
CA SER A 206 13.15 -13.67 -15.10
C SER A 206 12.05 -12.60 -15.13
N SER A 207 12.18 -11.59 -15.97
CA SER A 207 11.24 -10.50 -16.15
C SER A 207 10.31 -10.68 -17.36
N LYS A 208 10.37 -11.82 -18.03
CA LYS A 208 9.58 -12.07 -19.26
C LYS A 208 8.07 -11.89 -19.10
N GLU A 209 7.55 -12.07 -17.88
CA GLU A 209 6.12 -11.86 -17.60
C GLU A 209 5.72 -10.38 -17.68
N LEU A 210 6.68 -9.45 -17.57
CA LEU A 210 6.44 -8.02 -17.74
C LEU A 210 6.40 -7.63 -19.22
N LYS A 211 7.05 -8.41 -20.11
CA LYS A 211 7.14 -8.10 -21.52
C LYS A 211 5.76 -8.17 -22.17
N ASP A 212 5.49 -7.22 -23.06
CA ASP A 212 4.21 -7.03 -23.73
C ASP A 212 3.03 -6.67 -22.81
N GLY A 213 3.25 -6.59 -21.49
CA GLY A 213 2.29 -6.07 -20.51
C GLY A 213 2.30 -4.55 -20.46
N GLU A 214 1.20 -3.95 -20.01
CA GLU A 214 1.12 -2.50 -19.81
C GLU A 214 2.07 -2.05 -18.70
N TYR A 215 2.83 -0.99 -18.98
CA TYR A 215 3.78 -0.43 -18.03
C TYR A 215 3.07 0.23 -16.83
N SER A 216 3.52 -0.13 -15.65
CA SER A 216 3.23 0.53 -14.39
C SER A 216 4.52 0.55 -13.56
N ARG A 217 4.95 1.73 -13.15
CA ARG A 217 6.15 1.91 -12.29
C ARG A 217 6.00 1.10 -11.00
N LYS A 218 4.83 1.19 -10.37
CA LYS A 218 4.54 0.48 -9.12
C LYS A 218 4.56 -1.03 -9.29
N PHE A 219 3.97 -1.52 -10.38
CA PHE A 219 3.96 -2.96 -10.67
C PHE A 219 5.37 -3.49 -10.94
N VAL A 220 6.18 -2.76 -11.74
CA VAL A 220 7.59 -3.14 -12.01
C VAL A 220 8.40 -3.17 -10.71
N SER A 221 8.25 -2.18 -9.82
CA SER A 221 8.92 -2.16 -8.51
C SER A 221 8.53 -3.36 -7.64
N LEU A 222 7.23 -3.64 -7.54
CA LEU A 222 6.71 -4.79 -6.78
C LEU A 222 7.18 -6.13 -7.39
N PHE A 223 7.20 -6.22 -8.71
CA PHE A 223 7.71 -7.41 -9.41
C PHE A 223 9.18 -7.63 -9.10
N ALA A 224 9.99 -6.57 -9.16
CA ALA A 224 11.41 -6.65 -8.84
C ALA A 224 11.65 -7.13 -7.40
N GLU A 225 10.92 -6.59 -6.45
CA GLU A 225 11.01 -6.99 -5.04
C GLU A 225 10.65 -8.46 -4.84
N LYS A 226 9.57 -8.93 -5.48
CA LYS A 226 9.07 -10.29 -5.28
C LYS A 226 9.78 -11.35 -6.10
N ASN A 227 10.28 -11.01 -7.30
CA ASN A 227 10.79 -11.99 -8.25
C ASN A 227 12.29 -11.85 -8.54
N LEU A 228 12.84 -10.62 -8.50
CA LEU A 228 14.24 -10.41 -8.84
C LEU A 228 15.14 -10.32 -7.59
N ILE A 229 14.72 -9.67 -6.52
CA ILE A 229 15.46 -9.63 -5.24
C ILE A 229 15.72 -11.02 -4.69
N PRO A 230 14.80 -12.01 -4.74
CA PRO A 230 15.10 -13.37 -4.33
C PRO A 230 16.32 -13.98 -5.01
N LEU A 231 16.58 -13.70 -6.30
CA LEU A 231 17.75 -14.20 -7.03
C LEU A 231 19.06 -13.76 -6.37
N TYR A 232 19.14 -12.53 -5.90
CA TYR A 232 20.28 -11.98 -5.17
C TYR A 232 20.39 -12.57 -3.77
N ARG A 233 19.25 -12.69 -3.08
CA ARG A 233 19.20 -13.24 -1.73
C ARG A 233 19.59 -14.73 -1.68
N GLU A 234 19.34 -15.48 -2.74
CA GLU A 234 19.77 -16.88 -2.87
C GLU A 234 21.30 -17.03 -2.85
N VAL A 235 22.03 -16.07 -3.39
CA VAL A 235 23.49 -16.09 -3.48
C VAL A 235 24.20 -15.29 -2.38
N GLY A 236 23.47 -14.87 -1.37
CA GLY A 236 24.02 -14.18 -0.19
C GLY A 236 24.07 -12.66 -0.29
N GLN A 237 23.53 -12.05 -1.34
CA GLN A 237 23.42 -10.60 -1.49
C GLN A 237 22.14 -10.11 -0.80
N LEU A 238 22.15 -10.17 0.54
CA LEU A 238 20.96 -9.95 1.38
C LEU A 238 20.50 -8.49 1.43
N LYS A 239 21.36 -7.55 1.01
CA LYS A 239 21.07 -6.12 0.96
C LYS A 239 20.84 -5.61 -0.47
N ALA A 240 20.74 -6.52 -1.45
CA ALA A 240 20.47 -6.13 -2.82
C ALA A 240 19.16 -5.34 -2.90
N ALA A 241 19.17 -4.26 -3.67
CA ALA A 241 18.02 -3.38 -3.84
C ALA A 241 17.95 -2.85 -5.26
N PHE A 242 16.75 -2.73 -5.80
CA PHE A 242 16.50 -2.00 -7.04
C PHE A 242 16.13 -0.56 -6.74
N SER A 243 16.69 0.37 -7.50
CA SER A 243 16.23 1.75 -7.51
C SER A 243 14.86 1.85 -8.21
N PRO A 244 14.09 2.92 -8.00
CA PRO A 244 12.87 3.14 -8.74
C PRO A 244 13.08 3.01 -10.25
N PRO A 245 12.17 2.35 -11.00
CA PRO A 245 12.32 2.17 -12.43
C PRO A 245 12.23 3.51 -13.16
N LEU A 246 13.13 3.69 -14.10
CA LEU A 246 13.11 4.78 -15.07
C LEU A 246 12.49 4.24 -16.36
N SER A 247 11.64 5.03 -16.99
CA SER A 247 10.95 4.65 -18.22
C SER A 247 11.11 5.73 -19.27
N LYS A 248 11.16 5.30 -20.53
CA LYS A 248 11.09 6.22 -21.68
C LYS A 248 10.34 5.56 -22.82
N PRO A 249 9.72 6.36 -23.72
CA PRO A 249 9.10 5.84 -24.91
C PRO A 249 10.13 5.09 -25.78
N GLU A 250 9.75 3.93 -26.29
CA GLU A 250 10.52 3.16 -27.25
C GLU A 250 9.71 2.97 -28.54
N ALA A 251 10.35 3.21 -29.70
CA ALA A 251 9.75 2.96 -31.00
C ALA A 251 10.74 2.21 -31.87
N THR A 252 10.61 0.88 -31.89
CA THR A 252 11.39 -0.02 -32.75
C THR A 252 10.50 -0.72 -33.75
N ALA A 253 11.07 -1.43 -34.69
CA ALA A 253 10.30 -2.21 -35.69
C ALA A 253 9.41 -3.27 -35.05
N THR A 254 9.83 -3.81 -33.92
CA THR A 254 9.14 -4.87 -33.15
C THR A 254 8.31 -4.35 -31.99
N CYS A 255 8.50 -3.07 -31.61
CA CYS A 255 7.81 -2.44 -30.49
C CYS A 255 7.34 -1.05 -30.90
N LYS A 256 6.09 -0.95 -31.32
CA LYS A 256 5.47 0.34 -31.66
C LYS A 256 4.79 0.92 -30.44
N ASN A 257 5.13 2.16 -30.09
CA ASN A 257 4.59 2.87 -28.92
C ASN A 257 4.84 2.14 -27.60
N GLY A 258 5.99 1.49 -27.47
CA GLY A 258 6.34 0.75 -26.26
C GLY A 258 7.17 1.55 -25.26
N VAL A 259 7.56 0.85 -24.22
CA VAL A 259 8.32 1.40 -23.10
C VAL A 259 9.62 0.63 -22.93
N GLU A 260 10.74 1.36 -22.93
CA GLU A 260 12.02 0.87 -22.42
C GLU A 260 12.11 1.17 -20.93
N ILE A 261 12.41 0.15 -20.14
CA ILE A 261 12.57 0.25 -18.69
C ILE A 261 14.05 0.11 -18.35
N THR A 262 14.56 1.04 -17.54
CA THR A 262 15.85 0.92 -16.88
C THR A 262 15.61 0.74 -15.39
N LEU A 263 16.05 -0.40 -14.84
CA LEU A 263 15.88 -0.76 -13.44
C LEU A 263 17.25 -0.96 -12.79
N PRO A 264 17.88 0.11 -12.26
CA PRO A 264 19.22 0.04 -11.67
C PRO A 264 19.20 -0.84 -10.42
N VAL A 265 20.24 -1.66 -10.25
CA VAL A 265 20.40 -2.51 -9.08
C VAL A 265 21.71 -2.20 -8.35
N ASP A 266 21.60 -2.09 -7.03
CA ASP A 266 22.73 -2.20 -6.10
C ASP A 266 22.71 -3.62 -5.53
N GLU A 267 23.65 -4.44 -5.97
CA GLU A 267 23.72 -5.84 -5.54
C GLU A 267 24.20 -6.00 -4.09
N GLY A 268 24.92 -5.01 -3.57
CA GLY A 268 25.55 -5.08 -2.25
C GLY A 268 26.64 -6.16 -2.15
N LEU A 269 27.03 -6.47 -0.92
CA LEU A 269 28.04 -7.49 -0.62
C LEU A 269 27.42 -8.90 -0.58
N ILE A 270 28.26 -9.91 -0.87
CA ILE A 270 27.89 -11.32 -0.63
C ILE A 270 28.26 -11.66 0.81
N TYR A 271 27.26 -11.93 1.64
CA TYR A 271 27.45 -12.34 3.02
C TYR A 271 27.52 -13.85 3.15
N LYS A 272 28.45 -14.34 3.96
CA LYS A 272 28.55 -15.75 4.34
C LYS A 272 27.72 -16.00 5.59
N TRP A 273 27.04 -17.13 5.60
CA TRP A 273 26.33 -17.60 6.79
C TRP A 273 27.32 -17.87 7.93
N ASN A 274 27.09 -17.30 9.09
CA ASN A 274 27.83 -17.61 10.32
C ASN A 274 27.03 -18.63 11.13
N LYS A 275 25.92 -18.21 11.73
CA LYS A 275 25.03 -19.03 12.57
C LYS A 275 23.63 -18.43 12.68
N ALA A 276 22.69 -19.23 13.17
CA ALA A 276 21.47 -18.72 13.77
C ALA A 276 21.61 -18.66 15.30
N GLU A 277 21.03 -17.64 15.93
CA GLU A 277 20.90 -17.54 17.38
C GLU A 277 19.43 -17.55 17.75
N TRP A 278 19.03 -18.60 18.48
CA TRP A 278 17.64 -18.85 18.82
C TRP A 278 17.27 -18.32 20.17
N THR A 279 16.06 -17.76 20.28
CA THR A 279 15.48 -17.31 21.54
C THR A 279 14.01 -17.67 21.60
N GLY A 280 13.52 -18.07 22.80
CA GLY A 280 12.12 -18.39 23.05
C GLY A 280 11.66 -19.76 22.56
N ASN A 281 12.57 -20.61 22.06
CA ASN A 281 12.33 -21.98 21.65
C ASN A 281 12.51 -22.93 22.85
N THR A 282 11.45 -23.54 23.32
CA THR A 282 11.46 -24.51 24.43
C THR A 282 11.00 -25.88 23.99
N ALA A 283 10.05 -25.97 23.08
CA ALA A 283 9.49 -27.22 22.57
C ALA A 283 10.34 -27.88 21.45
N LEU A 284 11.19 -27.11 20.79
CA LEU A 284 12.19 -27.57 19.82
C LEU A 284 13.58 -27.07 20.23
N THR A 285 14.59 -27.91 20.10
CA THR A 285 15.98 -27.54 20.41
C THR A 285 16.57 -26.66 19.29
N ALA A 286 17.66 -25.95 19.58
CA ALA A 286 18.36 -25.15 18.58
C ALA A 286 18.88 -26.04 17.44
N GLU A 287 19.34 -27.25 17.73
CA GLU A 287 19.84 -28.23 16.74
C GLU A 287 18.72 -28.71 15.81
N GLU A 288 17.50 -28.97 16.34
CA GLU A 288 16.33 -29.31 15.52
C GLU A 288 15.97 -28.15 14.57
N LEU A 289 16.03 -26.92 15.08
CA LEU A 289 15.73 -25.71 14.31
C LEU A 289 16.80 -25.40 13.26
N ASP A 290 18.08 -25.57 13.59
CA ASP A 290 19.20 -25.43 12.64
C ASP A 290 19.14 -26.48 11.53
N ALA A 291 18.70 -27.70 11.83
CA ALA A 291 18.48 -28.73 10.82
C ALA A 291 17.39 -28.33 9.81
N LEU A 292 16.32 -27.65 10.28
CA LEU A 292 15.27 -27.12 9.40
C LEU A 292 15.75 -25.95 8.55
N LEU A 293 16.63 -25.08 9.09
CA LEU A 293 17.29 -24.02 8.32
C LEU A 293 18.17 -24.60 7.23
N GLY A 294 18.88 -25.70 7.52
CA GLY A 294 19.77 -26.41 6.59
C GLY A 294 20.89 -25.55 6.04
N MET A 295 21.34 -24.51 6.78
CA MET A 295 22.45 -23.63 6.45
C MET A 295 23.74 -24.14 7.08
N ARG A 296 24.90 -23.84 6.44
CA ARG A 296 26.21 -24.21 6.95
C ARG A 296 27.12 -22.98 7.01
N ALA A 297 27.89 -22.88 8.08
CA ALA A 297 28.85 -21.80 8.27
C ALA A 297 29.82 -21.70 7.08
N GLY A 298 30.12 -20.47 6.64
CA GLY A 298 31.04 -20.17 5.54
C GLY A 298 30.43 -20.25 4.13
N GLN A 299 29.23 -20.82 3.96
CA GLN A 299 28.51 -20.78 2.68
C GLN A 299 27.85 -19.41 2.48
N PRO A 300 27.54 -19.00 1.22
CA PRO A 300 26.69 -17.84 0.99
C PRO A 300 25.39 -17.94 1.78
N ALA A 301 25.02 -16.86 2.44
CA ALA A 301 23.81 -16.80 3.27
C ALA A 301 22.56 -16.72 2.38
N ASN A 302 21.88 -17.83 2.17
CA ASN A 302 20.68 -17.90 1.34
C ASN A 302 19.47 -17.39 2.11
N GLY A 303 19.09 -16.11 1.88
CA GLY A 303 17.97 -15.47 2.55
C GLY A 303 16.62 -16.08 2.20
N VAL A 304 16.45 -16.58 0.98
CA VAL A 304 15.20 -17.26 0.54
C VAL A 304 15.01 -18.56 1.30
N LYS A 305 16.11 -19.30 1.50
CA LYS A 305 16.08 -20.53 2.29
C LYS A 305 15.70 -20.28 3.74
N VAL A 306 16.17 -19.19 4.34
CA VAL A 306 15.77 -18.77 5.70
C VAL A 306 14.26 -18.46 5.77
N ASP A 307 13.72 -17.75 4.76
CA ASP A 307 12.30 -17.45 4.71
C ASP A 307 11.45 -18.72 4.58
N HIS A 308 11.84 -19.65 3.71
CA HIS A 308 11.17 -20.95 3.54
C HIS A 308 11.25 -21.79 4.83
N ALA A 309 12.41 -21.84 5.46
CA ALA A 309 12.59 -22.57 6.71
C ALA A 309 11.67 -22.06 7.83
N SER A 310 11.33 -20.77 7.84
CA SER A 310 10.34 -20.23 8.79
C SER A 310 8.98 -20.92 8.69
N ASN A 311 8.57 -21.36 7.49
CA ASN A 311 7.33 -22.12 7.31
C ASN A 311 7.48 -23.56 7.80
N ASP A 312 8.63 -24.20 7.55
CA ASP A 312 8.88 -25.57 7.99
C ASP A 312 9.03 -25.64 9.51
N ILE A 313 9.62 -24.63 10.13
CA ILE A 313 9.64 -24.46 11.57
C ILE A 313 8.22 -24.36 12.14
N ARG A 314 7.35 -23.52 11.52
CA ARG A 314 5.93 -23.44 11.97
C ARG A 314 5.21 -24.77 11.87
N LYS A 315 5.44 -25.55 10.79
CA LYS A 315 4.87 -26.92 10.66
C LYS A 315 5.41 -27.85 11.76
N ALA A 316 6.72 -27.80 12.05
CA ALA A 316 7.30 -28.62 13.10
C ALA A 316 6.71 -28.31 14.49
N TYR A 317 6.49 -27.03 14.79
CA TYR A 317 5.77 -26.59 15.98
C TYR A 317 4.29 -27.01 15.95
N GLY A 318 3.61 -26.89 14.80
CA GLY A 318 2.23 -27.32 14.62
C GLY A 318 2.03 -28.80 14.91
N ARG A 319 2.98 -29.67 14.54
CA ARG A 319 2.98 -31.10 14.89
C ARG A 319 3.13 -31.36 16.39
N LYS A 320 3.64 -30.39 17.14
CA LYS A 320 3.71 -30.43 18.62
C LYS A 320 2.59 -29.62 19.30
N GLY A 321 1.56 -29.22 18.56
CA GLY A 321 0.38 -28.52 19.09
C GLY A 321 0.54 -27.00 19.21
N TYR A 322 1.63 -26.40 18.78
CA TYR A 322 1.87 -24.96 18.88
C TYR A 322 1.38 -24.23 17.62
N LEU A 323 0.08 -24.14 17.45
CA LEU A 323 -0.56 -23.61 16.23
C LEU A 323 -0.41 -22.11 16.04
N LEU A 324 -0.13 -21.37 17.09
CA LEU A 324 -0.02 -19.91 17.08
C LEU A 324 1.44 -19.43 17.15
N VAL A 325 2.38 -20.33 16.87
CA VAL A 325 3.80 -19.99 16.87
C VAL A 325 4.11 -18.88 15.88
N ARG A 326 4.92 -17.93 16.34
CA ARG A 326 5.47 -16.86 15.50
C ARG A 326 6.98 -16.95 15.49
N VAL A 327 7.55 -16.98 14.31
CA VAL A 327 9.00 -16.98 14.08
C VAL A 327 9.35 -15.68 13.39
N LYS A 328 10.30 -14.93 13.95
CA LYS A 328 10.88 -13.73 13.34
C LYS A 328 12.37 -13.95 13.15
N SER A 329 12.89 -13.52 12.01
CA SER A 329 14.31 -13.50 11.70
C SER A 329 14.78 -12.05 11.55
N ALA A 330 15.95 -11.76 12.08
CA ALA A 330 16.61 -10.47 11.93
C ALA A 330 18.08 -10.72 11.61
N PRO A 331 18.59 -10.34 10.44
CA PRO A 331 20.00 -10.48 10.10
C PRO A 331 20.82 -9.40 10.82
N GLU A 332 21.94 -9.81 11.40
CA GLU A 332 22.98 -8.96 11.97
C GLU A 332 24.26 -9.13 11.15
N PHE A 333 24.67 -8.04 10.47
CA PHE A 333 25.73 -8.08 9.47
C PHE A 333 27.07 -7.66 10.07
N ASP A 334 28.11 -8.43 9.77
CA ASP A 334 29.50 -8.03 9.94
C ASP A 334 30.06 -7.66 8.56
N GLU A 335 30.18 -6.36 8.30
CA GLU A 335 30.63 -5.80 7.02
C GLU A 335 32.10 -6.13 6.71
N GLN A 336 32.95 -6.19 7.77
CA GLN A 336 34.38 -6.47 7.62
C GLN A 336 34.63 -7.93 7.30
N ALA A 337 33.95 -8.83 8.03
CA ALA A 337 34.04 -10.27 7.82
C ALA A 337 33.15 -10.73 6.63
N GLN A 338 32.32 -9.86 6.08
CA GLN A 338 31.29 -10.20 5.09
C GLN A 338 30.47 -11.42 5.54
N SER A 339 30.02 -11.40 6.78
CA SER A 339 29.27 -12.51 7.37
C SER A 339 27.98 -12.01 8.03
N VAL A 340 27.05 -12.93 8.24
CA VAL A 340 25.76 -12.61 8.85
C VAL A 340 25.38 -13.64 9.91
N VAL A 341 24.93 -13.16 11.05
CA VAL A 341 24.24 -13.93 12.09
C VAL A 341 22.76 -13.64 11.99
N PHE A 342 21.91 -14.68 11.97
CA PHE A 342 20.48 -14.49 12.02
C PHE A 342 19.98 -14.63 13.47
N LYS A 343 19.45 -13.56 14.04
CA LYS A 343 18.75 -13.58 15.32
C LYS A 343 17.33 -14.10 15.09
N MET A 344 17.07 -15.30 15.57
CA MET A 344 15.81 -16.02 15.39
C MET A 344 15.02 -15.94 16.70
N SER A 345 13.87 -15.27 16.67
CA SER A 345 12.98 -15.15 17.83
C SER A 345 11.73 -15.98 17.61
N VAL A 346 11.46 -16.87 18.54
CA VAL A 346 10.29 -17.74 18.54
C VAL A 346 9.35 -17.35 19.68
N VAL A 347 8.08 -17.18 19.37
CA VAL A 347 7.01 -17.05 20.36
C VAL A 347 6.10 -18.24 20.14
N GLU A 348 6.24 -19.29 20.95
CA GLU A 348 5.57 -20.57 20.79
C GLU A 348 4.05 -20.46 20.97
N GLY A 349 3.60 -19.65 21.93
CA GLY A 349 2.20 -19.57 22.34
C GLY A 349 1.76 -20.79 23.14
N PRO A 350 0.44 -20.98 23.34
CA PRO A 350 -0.08 -22.15 24.08
C PRO A 350 -0.02 -23.41 23.23
N GLN A 351 0.17 -24.56 23.88
CA GLN A 351 0.07 -25.86 23.26
C GLN A 351 -1.38 -26.31 23.22
N PHE A 352 -1.87 -26.64 22.03
CA PHE A 352 -3.24 -27.10 21.79
C PHE A 352 -3.33 -28.62 21.83
N ARG A 353 -4.49 -29.10 22.27
CA ARG A 353 -4.83 -30.52 22.33
C ARG A 353 -6.00 -30.83 21.40
N MET A 354 -6.08 -32.08 20.94
CA MET A 354 -7.22 -32.54 20.17
C MET A 354 -8.50 -32.42 21.01
N GLY A 355 -9.50 -31.74 20.46
CA GLY A 355 -10.88 -31.75 20.95
C GLY A 355 -11.65 -32.90 20.31
N ARG A 356 -12.53 -32.62 19.40
CA ARG A 356 -13.39 -33.58 18.74
C ARG A 356 -13.05 -33.71 17.25
N LEU A 357 -13.18 -34.91 16.71
CA LEU A 357 -13.33 -35.14 15.29
C LEU A 357 -14.83 -35.08 14.93
N ILE A 358 -15.17 -34.15 14.05
CA ILE A 358 -16.55 -33.91 13.61
C ILE A 358 -16.64 -34.22 12.12
N THR A 359 -17.46 -35.22 11.78
CA THR A 359 -17.71 -35.59 10.36
C THR A 359 -19.06 -35.05 9.93
N LYS A 360 -19.14 -34.54 8.69
CA LYS A 360 -20.37 -34.07 8.07
C LYS A 360 -20.47 -34.63 6.65
N GLY A 361 -21.66 -35.01 6.22
CA GLY A 361 -21.93 -35.54 4.89
C GLY A 361 -21.44 -36.97 4.64
N PHE A 362 -20.83 -37.61 5.63
CA PHE A 362 -20.45 -39.04 5.59
C PHE A 362 -21.63 -39.92 5.98
N SER A 363 -21.74 -41.12 5.39
CA SER A 363 -22.65 -42.17 5.85
C SER A 363 -22.21 -42.70 7.23
N GLU A 364 -23.12 -43.38 7.95
CA GLU A 364 -22.79 -44.01 9.23
C GLU A 364 -21.63 -45.02 9.10
N ALA A 365 -21.60 -45.80 8.01
CA ALA A 365 -20.55 -46.77 7.74
C ALA A 365 -19.17 -46.09 7.52
N GLU A 366 -19.14 -45.01 6.76
CA GLU A 366 -17.91 -44.22 6.49
C GLU A 366 -17.42 -43.53 7.77
N THR A 367 -18.35 -42.92 8.54
CA THR A 367 -18.05 -42.32 9.83
C THR A 367 -17.46 -43.32 10.81
N SER A 368 -18.04 -44.52 10.87
CA SER A 368 -17.54 -45.62 11.71
C SER A 368 -16.15 -46.08 11.30
N GLN A 369 -15.91 -46.24 9.99
CA GLN A 369 -14.58 -46.59 9.45
C GLN A 369 -13.54 -45.48 9.72
N LEU A 370 -13.93 -44.22 9.56
CA LEU A 370 -13.07 -43.08 9.83
C LEU A 370 -12.68 -43.07 11.30
N ASN A 371 -13.63 -43.16 12.21
CA ASN A 371 -13.38 -43.20 13.65
C ASN A 371 -12.55 -44.39 14.09
N ALA A 372 -12.74 -45.55 13.48
CA ALA A 372 -11.96 -46.76 13.79
C ALA A 372 -10.48 -46.66 13.40
N LYS A 373 -10.19 -45.89 12.35
CA LYS A 373 -8.81 -45.67 11.86
C LYS A 373 -8.16 -44.41 12.44
N TRP A 374 -8.95 -43.53 13.06
CA TRP A 374 -8.49 -42.29 13.64
C TRP A 374 -7.79 -42.51 14.99
N GLU A 375 -6.51 -42.21 15.09
CA GLU A 375 -5.70 -42.54 16.26
C GLU A 375 -5.59 -41.35 17.26
N MET A 376 -5.67 -40.09 16.79
CA MET A 376 -5.57 -38.92 17.65
C MET A 376 -6.80 -38.73 18.51
N LYS A 377 -6.70 -39.03 19.81
CA LYS A 377 -7.81 -38.99 20.77
C LYS A 377 -8.04 -37.60 21.34
N PRO A 378 -9.26 -37.27 21.80
CA PRO A 378 -9.47 -36.07 22.59
C PRO A 378 -8.51 -35.98 23.78
N GLY A 379 -7.84 -34.87 23.94
CA GLY A 379 -6.82 -34.62 24.97
C GLY A 379 -5.38 -34.93 24.55
N ASP A 380 -5.12 -35.62 23.45
CA ASP A 380 -3.78 -35.80 22.89
C ASP A 380 -3.23 -34.44 22.41
N ILE A 381 -1.91 -34.31 22.32
CA ILE A 381 -1.30 -33.13 21.70
C ILE A 381 -1.78 -33.07 20.25
N PHE A 382 -2.31 -31.92 19.82
CA PHE A 382 -2.80 -31.75 18.46
C PHE A 382 -1.65 -31.75 17.46
N ASP A 383 -1.67 -32.66 16.50
CA ASP A 383 -0.75 -32.65 15.37
C ASP A 383 -1.42 -32.07 14.13
N ASP A 384 -1.04 -30.84 13.74
CA ASP A 384 -1.58 -30.12 12.58
C ASP A 384 -1.35 -30.84 11.24
N GLY A 385 -0.32 -31.68 11.16
CA GLY A 385 -0.01 -32.50 9.98
C GLY A 385 -0.76 -33.82 9.88
N TYR A 386 -1.35 -34.30 10.99
CA TYR A 386 -1.92 -35.65 11.08
C TYR A 386 -3.04 -35.91 10.08
N TRP A 387 -3.94 -34.95 9.87
CA TRP A 387 -5.02 -35.10 8.87
C TRP A 387 -4.48 -35.40 7.46
N MET A 388 -3.44 -34.71 7.03
CA MET A 388 -2.89 -34.91 5.69
C MET A 388 -2.31 -36.30 5.52
N GLU A 389 -1.67 -36.83 6.55
CA GLU A 389 -1.12 -38.20 6.55
C GLU A 389 -2.25 -39.25 6.61
N PHE A 390 -3.22 -39.04 7.50
CA PHE A 390 -4.40 -39.86 7.61
C PHE A 390 -5.18 -39.94 6.30
N SER A 391 -5.44 -38.78 5.68
CA SER A 391 -6.21 -38.72 4.44
C SER A 391 -5.53 -39.45 3.29
N LYS A 392 -4.22 -39.27 3.12
CA LYS A 392 -3.44 -39.98 2.09
C LYS A 392 -3.52 -41.51 2.26
N LYS A 393 -3.52 -41.98 3.50
CA LYS A 393 -3.48 -43.41 3.82
C LYS A 393 -4.85 -44.07 3.79
N HIS A 394 -5.88 -43.40 4.26
CA HIS A 394 -7.16 -44.06 4.61
C HIS A 394 -8.38 -43.55 3.82
N ILE A 395 -8.38 -42.29 3.36
CA ILE A 395 -9.61 -41.69 2.84
C ILE A 395 -10.13 -42.38 1.57
N GLY A 396 -9.21 -42.80 0.68
CA GLY A 396 -9.59 -43.53 -0.55
C GLY A 396 -10.29 -44.87 -0.28
N GLU A 397 -9.91 -45.53 0.81
CA GLU A 397 -10.56 -46.78 1.24
C GLU A 397 -11.94 -46.50 1.87
N ILE A 398 -12.01 -45.49 2.75
CA ILE A 398 -13.24 -45.10 3.44
C ILE A 398 -14.33 -44.68 2.45
N LEU A 399 -13.95 -43.87 1.44
CA LEU A 399 -14.88 -43.31 0.45
C LEU A 399 -15.05 -44.18 -0.80
N ARG A 400 -14.50 -45.40 -0.84
CA ARG A 400 -14.49 -46.24 -2.06
C ARG A 400 -15.89 -46.43 -2.63
N ASN A 401 -16.89 -46.79 -1.79
CA ASN A 401 -18.26 -47.06 -2.22
C ASN A 401 -18.93 -45.79 -2.73
N THR A 402 -18.79 -44.68 -2.03
CA THR A 402 -19.30 -43.37 -2.45
C THR A 402 -18.66 -42.91 -3.77
N MET A 403 -17.36 -43.09 -3.96
CA MET A 403 -16.68 -42.77 -5.21
C MET A 403 -17.18 -43.65 -6.38
N MET A 404 -17.37 -44.96 -6.15
CA MET A 404 -17.90 -45.86 -7.18
C MET A 404 -19.36 -45.52 -7.54
N GLN A 405 -20.21 -45.26 -6.56
CA GLN A 405 -21.59 -44.87 -6.79
C GLN A 405 -21.70 -43.57 -7.59
N ARG A 406 -20.96 -42.54 -7.19
CA ARG A 406 -20.96 -41.24 -7.91
C ARG A 406 -20.43 -41.40 -9.35
N ALA A 407 -19.41 -42.22 -9.54
CA ALA A 407 -18.90 -42.53 -10.88
C ALA A 407 -19.95 -43.23 -11.75
N ALA A 408 -20.70 -44.20 -11.20
CA ALA A 408 -21.78 -44.87 -11.89
C ALA A 408 -22.94 -43.94 -12.25
N GLU A 409 -23.18 -42.92 -11.44
CA GLU A 409 -24.19 -41.85 -11.67
C GLU A 409 -23.67 -40.70 -12.56
N GLY A 410 -22.43 -40.76 -13.06
CA GLY A 410 -21.79 -39.70 -13.85
C GLY A 410 -21.53 -38.39 -13.06
N LYS A 411 -21.48 -38.49 -11.75
CA LYS A 411 -21.20 -37.35 -10.85
C LYS A 411 -19.71 -37.21 -10.60
N PRO A 412 -19.19 -35.97 -10.38
CA PRO A 412 -17.81 -35.77 -10.03
C PRO A 412 -17.44 -36.44 -8.68
N ALA A 413 -16.14 -36.74 -8.49
CA ALA A 413 -15.67 -37.24 -7.21
C ALA A 413 -16.07 -36.31 -6.04
N PRO A 414 -16.37 -36.85 -4.86
CA PRO A 414 -16.74 -36.04 -3.72
C PRO A 414 -15.59 -35.11 -3.31
N LYS A 415 -15.92 -33.92 -2.89
CA LYS A 415 -14.94 -32.95 -2.38
C LYS A 415 -14.89 -33.02 -0.87
N LEU A 416 -13.67 -33.11 -0.34
CA LEU A 416 -13.42 -33.01 1.09
C LEU A 416 -13.04 -31.58 1.46
N LYS A 417 -13.78 -31.01 2.40
CA LYS A 417 -13.41 -29.78 3.08
C LYS A 417 -12.97 -30.12 4.50
N VAL A 418 -11.83 -29.60 4.90
CA VAL A 418 -11.31 -29.76 6.26
C VAL A 418 -11.15 -28.40 6.88
N ASP A 419 -11.66 -28.26 8.06
CA ASP A 419 -11.60 -27.04 8.84
C ASP A 419 -11.22 -27.35 10.28
N SER A 420 -10.56 -26.42 10.95
CA SER A 420 -10.18 -26.54 12.36
C SER A 420 -10.81 -25.42 13.17
N LYS A 421 -11.54 -25.78 14.21
CA LYS A 421 -12.10 -24.82 15.16
C LYS A 421 -11.23 -24.77 16.40
N ILE A 422 -10.49 -23.69 16.55
CA ILE A 422 -9.58 -23.46 17.68
C ILE A 422 -10.34 -22.79 18.82
N ASP A 423 -10.38 -23.46 19.98
CA ASP A 423 -10.80 -22.86 21.25
C ASP A 423 -9.55 -22.42 22.01
N ARG A 424 -9.30 -21.10 22.03
CA ARG A 424 -8.12 -20.52 22.69
C ARG A 424 -8.19 -20.58 24.20
N GLN A 425 -9.40 -20.57 24.78
CA GLN A 425 -9.60 -20.60 26.23
C GLN A 425 -9.41 -22.02 26.77
N ALA A 426 -10.02 -23.00 26.10
CA ALA A 426 -9.86 -24.41 26.45
C ALA A 426 -8.55 -25.02 25.92
N GLN A 427 -7.81 -24.31 25.06
CA GLN A 427 -6.61 -24.79 24.36
C GLN A 427 -6.87 -26.11 23.61
N THR A 428 -8.00 -26.21 22.92
CA THR A 428 -8.39 -27.40 22.15
C THR A 428 -8.69 -27.04 20.69
N VAL A 429 -8.58 -28.06 19.83
CA VAL A 429 -8.90 -27.96 18.40
C VAL A 429 -9.92 -29.04 18.05
N ASP A 430 -11.12 -28.65 17.63
CA ASP A 430 -12.05 -29.54 16.96
C ASP A 430 -11.71 -29.60 15.47
N LEU A 431 -11.52 -30.79 14.92
CA LEU A 431 -11.32 -31.01 13.50
C LEU A 431 -12.64 -31.34 12.84
N ILE A 432 -13.02 -30.57 11.82
CA ILE A 432 -14.28 -30.73 11.08
C ILE A 432 -13.92 -31.22 9.68
N VAL A 433 -14.44 -32.40 9.32
CA VAL A 433 -14.26 -32.99 7.98
C VAL A 433 -15.65 -33.10 7.34
N GLU A 434 -15.81 -32.39 6.23
CA GLU A 434 -17.06 -32.29 5.50
C GLU A 434 -16.93 -32.91 4.11
N LEU A 435 -17.82 -33.84 3.76
CA LEU A 435 -17.93 -34.47 2.47
C LEU A 435 -19.06 -33.80 1.67
N GLY A 436 -18.72 -33.23 0.49
CA GLY A 436 -19.66 -32.52 -0.36
C GLY A 436 -19.81 -33.09 -1.78
#